data_552b29a6f1f1fca004e55dad2c2bac67
#
_entry.id   552b29a6f1f1fca004e55dad2c2bac67
#
_cell.length_a   1.000
_cell.length_b   1.000
_cell.length_c   1.000
_cell.angle_alpha   90.00
_cell.angle_beta   90.00
_cell.angle_gamma   90.00
#
_symmetry.space_group_name_H-M   'P 1'
#
loop_
_entity.id
_entity.type
_entity.pdbx_description
1 polymer ?
#
loop_
_entity_poly.entity_id
_entity_poly.type
_entity_poly.pdbx_seq_one_letter_code
_entity_poly.pdbx_strand_id
1 'polypeptide(L)'
;MRDALAPSRTLDADSLLRRVESLRRFLRAVDGLLPPERLTGAHTVVERADARLALSREHTVVALAGSTGSGKSSLFNALAGLPLSQVGMRRPTTGAAHACVWGSLEGANALLDWVGVLPRHRFVRESALDGDDQSALRGLVLLDLPDFDSVQRAHATEVDRLLGLVDLIVWVVDPQKYADRTVHEAYLQKLRTHAGVTVVVLNQADRLTPEDQQAVVTDLRRLLVEDGLPEAPVLATSALPHPPGLGPLRGQLEQAVTKREAALLRLSADVDATADRLGELVGPAVAEDVVDRAAVAALADAFAVMAGVPAVVEATERAYRHRAIGMTGWPLVRGLRRLRPDPLRRLHLDLPSAGPSDGLLDGLTEEDPAPRPLPATSVPDPDAAQRAAVKLAVRQVADRAAVALPEPWRPGLLDAARSHLDDVPDALDSAVAGTDLGIGTPIWWRVAGFTQWLVTLAAAIGLGWLITGYAIRALGLPALDYPDVGATPLPTVLFLGGLLAGALLALIARPVIAFAARRARRRVDRKLRTEVTAVARRTVVSPVREVLQSYARAREAMAFARSDHA
;
A
#
# COMPACT_ATOMS: atom_id res chain seq x y z
N MET A 1 -16.59 -51.48 27.02
CA MET A 1 -16.18 -50.08 27.13
C MET A 1 -15.15 -49.87 26.04
N ARG A 2 -15.59 -49.45 24.85
CA ARG A 2 -14.72 -49.15 23.68
C ARG A 2 -14.43 -47.67 23.73
N ASP A 3 -13.23 -47.31 24.15
CA ASP A 3 -12.73 -45.94 23.97
C ASP A 3 -12.64 -45.66 22.48
N ALA A 4 -13.45 -44.73 22.04
CA ALA A 4 -13.38 -44.17 20.71
C ALA A 4 -12.06 -43.39 20.60
N LEU A 5 -11.08 -43.97 19.91
CA LEU A 5 -9.93 -43.26 19.40
C LEU A 5 -10.46 -42.12 18.51
N ALA A 6 -10.34 -40.92 18.98
CA ALA A 6 -10.56 -39.71 18.16
C ALA A 6 -9.70 -39.83 16.89
N PRO A 7 -10.23 -39.49 15.72
CA PRO A 7 -9.45 -39.53 14.49
C PRO A 7 -8.21 -38.63 14.67
N SER A 8 -7.03 -39.24 14.44
CA SER A 8 -5.77 -38.52 14.40
C SER A 8 -5.91 -37.36 13.40
N ARG A 9 -5.97 -36.13 13.89
CA ARG A 9 -5.95 -34.93 13.06
C ARG A 9 -4.64 -34.98 12.24
N THR A 10 -4.75 -35.39 11.00
CA THR A 10 -3.66 -35.13 10.03
C THR A 10 -3.53 -33.64 9.93
N LEU A 11 -2.41 -33.10 10.41
CA LEU A 11 -2.08 -31.68 10.26
C LEU A 11 -1.97 -31.42 8.77
N ASP A 12 -2.95 -30.71 8.20
CA ASP A 12 -2.87 -30.22 6.85
C ASP A 12 -1.89 -29.03 6.83
N ALA A 13 -0.68 -29.28 6.35
CA ALA A 13 0.37 -28.25 6.25
C ALA A 13 -0.07 -27.07 5.37
N ASP A 14 -0.94 -27.31 4.39
CA ASP A 14 -1.51 -26.26 3.56
C ASP A 14 -2.48 -25.38 4.35
N SER A 15 -3.25 -25.94 5.26
CA SER A 15 -4.07 -25.18 6.21
C SER A 15 -3.20 -24.28 7.10
N LEU A 16 -2.13 -24.82 7.68
CA LEU A 16 -1.19 -24.06 8.48
C LEU A 16 -0.56 -22.90 7.69
N LEU A 17 -0.15 -23.14 6.43
CA LEU A 17 0.38 -22.11 5.54
C LEU A 17 -0.62 -20.98 5.27
N ARG A 18 -1.88 -21.33 4.94
CA ARG A 18 -2.94 -20.35 4.71
C ARG A 18 -3.17 -19.48 5.96
N ARG A 19 -3.09 -20.05 7.13
CA ARG A 19 -3.25 -19.35 8.41
C ARG A 19 -2.06 -18.42 8.71
N VAL A 20 -0.84 -18.87 8.48
CA VAL A 20 0.37 -18.04 8.58
C VAL A 20 0.31 -16.87 7.59
N GLU A 21 -0.12 -17.11 6.33
CA GLU A 21 -0.29 -16.03 5.36
C GLU A 21 -1.39 -15.04 5.78
N SER A 22 -2.43 -15.51 6.44
CA SER A 22 -3.47 -14.64 7.01
C SER A 22 -2.93 -13.78 8.15
N LEU A 23 -2.10 -14.33 9.04
CA LEU A 23 -1.39 -13.53 10.06
C LEU A 23 -0.48 -12.48 9.42
N ARG A 24 0.22 -12.83 8.33
CA ARG A 24 1.08 -11.89 7.59
C ARG A 24 0.26 -10.77 6.94
N ARG A 25 -0.91 -11.07 6.37
CA ARG A 25 -1.84 -10.05 5.84
C ARG A 25 -2.33 -9.13 6.93
N PHE A 26 -2.64 -9.69 8.11
CA PHE A 26 -3.01 -8.89 9.28
C PHE A 26 -1.89 -7.93 9.66
N LEU A 27 -0.67 -8.42 9.84
CA LEU A 27 0.49 -7.59 10.22
C LEU A 27 0.74 -6.45 9.23
N ARG A 28 0.63 -6.72 7.92
CA ARG A 28 0.74 -5.67 6.88
C ARG A 28 -0.40 -4.64 6.96
N ALA A 29 -1.60 -5.06 7.32
CA ALA A 29 -2.75 -4.16 7.40
C ALA A 29 -2.70 -3.24 8.62
N VAL A 30 -2.01 -3.64 9.69
CA VAL A 30 -1.91 -2.89 10.96
C VAL A 30 -0.61 -2.14 11.13
N ASP A 31 0.30 -2.23 10.15
CA ASP A 31 1.62 -1.59 10.21
C ASP A 31 1.48 -0.07 10.38
N GLY A 32 2.20 0.48 11.35
CA GLY A 32 2.11 1.90 11.73
C GLY A 32 0.79 2.33 12.39
N LEU A 33 -0.21 1.45 12.53
CA LEU A 33 -1.52 1.79 13.10
C LEU A 33 -1.70 1.28 14.54
N LEU A 34 -1.04 0.18 14.89
CA LEU A 34 -1.08 -0.41 16.22
C LEU A 34 0.28 -0.32 16.91
N PRO A 35 0.32 -0.32 18.26
CA PRO A 35 1.58 -0.32 19.01
C PRO A 35 2.42 -1.57 18.68
N PRO A 36 3.72 -1.41 18.35
CA PRO A 36 4.59 -2.51 17.93
C PRO A 36 4.75 -3.60 19.00
N GLU A 37 4.63 -3.23 20.29
CA GLU A 37 4.74 -4.18 21.41
C GLU A 37 3.65 -5.26 21.34
N ARG A 38 2.48 -4.94 20.80
CA ARG A 38 1.38 -5.90 20.62
C ARG A 38 1.58 -6.84 19.44
N LEU A 39 2.46 -6.49 18.51
CA LEU A 39 2.69 -7.22 17.26
C LEU A 39 3.97 -8.07 17.27
N THR A 40 4.92 -7.79 18.18
CA THR A 40 6.24 -8.46 18.25
C THR A 40 6.12 -10.00 18.30
N GLY A 41 5.20 -10.51 19.13
CA GLY A 41 4.98 -11.97 19.23
C GLY A 41 4.47 -12.60 17.92
N ALA A 42 3.65 -11.88 17.18
CA ALA A 42 3.12 -12.35 15.89
C ALA A 42 4.19 -12.34 14.80
N HIS A 43 5.04 -11.32 14.74
CA HIS A 43 6.20 -11.30 13.83
C HIS A 43 7.11 -12.50 14.08
N THR A 44 7.45 -12.78 15.34
CA THR A 44 8.29 -13.93 15.71
C THR A 44 7.68 -15.27 15.28
N VAL A 45 6.35 -15.43 15.42
CA VAL A 45 5.67 -16.68 15.00
C VAL A 45 5.68 -16.80 13.48
N VAL A 46 5.41 -15.72 12.75
CA VAL A 46 5.45 -15.72 11.27
C VAL A 46 6.86 -16.03 10.77
N GLU A 47 7.91 -15.41 11.32
CA GLU A 47 9.31 -15.66 10.96
C GLU A 47 9.71 -17.13 11.23
N ARG A 48 9.32 -17.68 12.37
CA ARG A 48 9.56 -19.11 12.68
C ARG A 48 8.83 -20.03 11.72
N ALA A 49 7.58 -19.69 11.39
CA ALA A 49 6.81 -20.43 10.41
C ALA A 49 7.46 -20.40 9.03
N ASP A 50 7.92 -19.24 8.58
CA ASP A 50 8.60 -19.10 7.30
C ASP A 50 9.88 -19.94 7.26
N ALA A 51 10.74 -19.81 8.27
CA ALA A 51 11.96 -20.60 8.37
C ALA A 51 11.69 -22.11 8.36
N ARG A 52 10.61 -22.55 9.03
CA ARG A 52 10.26 -23.98 9.13
C ARG A 52 9.60 -24.51 7.88
N LEU A 53 8.68 -23.75 7.26
CA LEU A 53 7.89 -24.18 6.11
C LEU A 53 8.64 -24.03 4.78
N ALA A 54 9.68 -23.19 4.73
CA ALA A 54 10.57 -23.10 3.58
C ALA A 54 11.34 -24.40 3.31
N LEU A 55 11.58 -25.20 4.35
CA LEU A 55 12.39 -26.43 4.26
C LEU A 55 11.63 -27.64 3.67
N SER A 56 10.35 -27.77 3.88
CA SER A 56 9.43 -28.72 3.24
C SER A 56 8.02 -28.55 3.88
N ARG A 57 6.96 -28.75 3.12
CA ARG A 57 5.59 -28.54 3.60
C ARG A 57 5.04 -29.72 4.41
N GLU A 58 5.22 -30.95 3.92
CA GLU A 58 4.58 -32.13 4.48
C GLU A 58 5.54 -33.27 4.78
N HIS A 59 6.77 -33.21 4.27
CA HIS A 59 7.68 -34.33 4.29
C HIS A 59 8.91 -34.06 5.16
N THR A 60 9.36 -35.09 5.88
CA THR A 60 10.67 -35.12 6.50
C THR A 60 11.70 -35.53 5.44
N VAL A 61 12.62 -34.65 5.11
CA VAL A 61 13.60 -34.86 4.07
C VAL A 61 14.89 -35.39 4.66
N VAL A 62 15.31 -36.59 4.26
CA VAL A 62 16.56 -37.22 4.68
C VAL A 62 17.45 -37.46 3.46
N ALA A 63 18.70 -36.99 3.50
CA ALA A 63 19.66 -37.21 2.44
C ALA A 63 20.74 -38.21 2.86
N LEU A 64 20.97 -39.22 2.01
CA LEU A 64 22.15 -40.09 2.09
C LEU A 64 23.30 -39.43 1.34
N ALA A 65 24.38 -39.12 2.05
CA ALA A 65 25.57 -38.49 1.57
C ALA A 65 26.82 -39.36 1.86
N GLY A 66 27.89 -39.17 1.15
CA GLY A 66 29.13 -39.90 1.41
C GLY A 66 29.95 -40.16 0.14
N SER A 67 31.15 -40.73 0.29
CA SER A 67 32.07 -40.99 -0.80
C SER A 67 31.61 -42.15 -1.72
N THR A 68 32.21 -42.19 -2.89
CA THR A 68 32.04 -43.30 -3.85
C THR A 68 32.41 -44.64 -3.22
N GLY A 69 31.53 -45.61 -3.33
CA GLY A 69 31.78 -46.97 -2.83
C GLY A 69 31.42 -47.19 -1.34
N SER A 70 30.98 -46.15 -0.60
CA SER A 70 30.51 -46.31 0.79
C SER A 70 29.20 -47.10 0.89
N GLY A 71 28.52 -47.41 -0.22
CA GLY A 71 27.32 -48.20 -0.28
C GLY A 71 26.02 -47.45 -0.04
N LYS A 72 25.98 -46.14 -0.30
CA LYS A 72 24.77 -45.27 -0.23
C LYS A 72 23.57 -45.88 -0.95
N SER A 73 23.76 -46.18 -2.25
CA SER A 73 22.68 -46.71 -3.10
C SER A 73 22.23 -48.10 -2.67
N SER A 74 23.13 -48.92 -2.13
CA SER A 74 22.76 -50.21 -1.53
C SER A 74 21.94 -49.99 -0.26
N LEU A 75 22.34 -49.05 0.58
CA LEU A 75 21.62 -48.70 1.81
C LEU A 75 20.24 -48.09 1.49
N PHE A 76 20.18 -47.19 0.46
CA PHE A 76 18.93 -46.65 -0.05
C PHE A 76 17.96 -47.73 -0.49
N ASN A 77 18.44 -48.67 -1.34
CA ASN A 77 17.62 -49.78 -1.83
C ASN A 77 17.15 -50.70 -0.70
N ALA A 78 18.03 -50.96 0.26
CA ALA A 78 17.69 -51.79 1.41
C ALA A 78 16.66 -51.14 2.35
N LEU A 79 16.73 -49.84 2.57
CA LEU A 79 15.72 -49.07 3.31
C LEU A 79 14.40 -48.97 2.54
N ALA A 80 14.46 -48.74 1.22
CA ALA A 80 13.29 -48.73 0.37
C ALA A 80 12.66 -50.10 0.17
N GLY A 81 13.41 -51.18 0.42
CA GLY A 81 12.98 -52.56 0.18
C GLY A 81 12.83 -52.94 -1.30
N LEU A 82 13.36 -52.14 -2.20
CA LEU A 82 13.25 -52.26 -3.66
C LEU A 82 14.56 -51.84 -4.35
N PRO A 83 14.97 -52.45 -5.50
CA PRO A 83 16.17 -52.07 -6.25
C PRO A 83 15.93 -50.80 -7.09
N LEU A 84 15.83 -49.63 -6.45
CA LEU A 84 15.44 -48.37 -7.05
C LEU A 84 16.64 -47.62 -7.65
N SER A 85 17.79 -47.65 -6.98
CA SER A 85 19.03 -47.01 -7.43
C SER A 85 19.98 -48.09 -7.97
N GLN A 86 20.72 -47.75 -9.05
CA GLN A 86 21.67 -48.68 -9.65
C GLN A 86 22.88 -48.88 -8.73
N VAL A 87 23.16 -50.12 -8.41
CA VAL A 87 24.31 -50.54 -7.67
C VAL A 87 25.31 -51.23 -8.62
N GLY A 88 26.52 -50.72 -8.76
CA GLY A 88 27.48 -51.28 -9.71
C GLY A 88 28.95 -51.01 -9.34
N MET A 89 29.86 -51.88 -9.86
CA MET A 89 31.30 -51.74 -9.66
C MET A 89 31.97 -50.73 -10.63
N ARG A 90 31.24 -50.20 -11.64
CA ARG A 90 31.76 -49.23 -12.61
C ARG A 90 31.54 -47.80 -12.10
N ARG A 91 32.59 -47.00 -12.04
CA ARG A 91 32.59 -45.58 -11.57
C ARG A 91 32.28 -44.61 -12.71
N PRO A 92 31.48 -43.50 -12.53
CA PRO A 92 30.56 -43.26 -11.41
C PRO A 92 29.26 -44.06 -11.56
N THR A 93 28.74 -44.63 -10.48
CA THR A 93 27.52 -45.47 -10.49
C THR A 93 26.22 -44.69 -10.41
N THR A 94 26.21 -43.55 -9.73
CA THR A 94 25.01 -42.74 -9.52
C THR A 94 25.26 -41.34 -10.09
N GLY A 95 24.82 -41.10 -11.34
CA GLY A 95 24.98 -39.80 -12.01
C GLY A 95 23.85 -38.82 -11.76
N ALA A 96 22.75 -39.25 -11.11
CA ALA A 96 21.59 -38.43 -10.82
C ALA A 96 21.01 -38.84 -9.44
N ALA A 97 20.42 -37.87 -8.74
CA ALA A 97 19.76 -38.13 -7.47
C ALA A 97 18.51 -39.02 -7.65
N HIS A 98 18.29 -39.92 -6.69
CA HIS A 98 17.08 -40.74 -6.61
C HIS A 98 16.31 -40.40 -5.33
N ALA A 99 14.99 -40.52 -5.36
CA ALA A 99 14.13 -40.28 -4.20
C ALA A 99 13.15 -41.43 -3.99
N CYS A 100 12.94 -41.78 -2.73
CA CYS A 100 11.85 -42.65 -2.29
C CYS A 100 10.97 -41.90 -1.29
N VAL A 101 9.67 -41.80 -1.58
CA VAL A 101 8.68 -41.08 -0.78
C VAL A 101 7.73 -42.10 -0.11
N TRP A 102 7.62 -42.03 1.20
CA TRP A 102 6.62 -42.79 1.96
C TRP A 102 5.33 -42.00 2.12
N GLY A 103 4.29 -42.33 1.32
CA GLY A 103 3.03 -41.63 1.25
C GLY A 103 2.82 -40.92 -0.09
N SER A 104 2.11 -39.76 -0.09
CA SER A 104 1.79 -39.03 -1.34
C SER A 104 2.99 -38.32 -1.94
N LEU A 105 3.15 -38.47 -3.27
CA LEU A 105 4.15 -37.73 -4.03
C LEU A 105 3.76 -36.25 -4.27
N GLU A 106 2.48 -35.92 -4.12
CA GLU A 106 1.92 -34.64 -4.53
C GLU A 106 2.59 -33.46 -3.82
N GLY A 107 2.72 -33.54 -2.51
CA GLY A 107 3.42 -32.52 -1.69
C GLY A 107 4.96 -32.53 -1.83
N ALA A 108 5.57 -33.59 -2.36
CA ALA A 108 7.01 -33.74 -2.53
C ALA A 108 7.53 -33.23 -3.89
N ASN A 109 6.66 -33.13 -4.91
CA ASN A 109 7.09 -32.83 -6.29
C ASN A 109 7.89 -31.53 -6.41
N ALA A 110 7.43 -30.44 -5.81
CA ALA A 110 8.13 -29.15 -5.86
C ALA A 110 9.54 -29.21 -5.24
N LEU A 111 9.68 -29.95 -4.12
CA LEU A 111 10.95 -30.19 -3.48
C LEU A 111 11.87 -31.04 -4.38
N LEU A 112 11.34 -32.10 -4.96
CA LEU A 112 12.10 -33.02 -5.82
C LEU A 112 12.51 -32.38 -7.14
N ASP A 113 11.68 -31.50 -7.72
CA ASP A 113 12.05 -30.66 -8.86
C ASP A 113 13.21 -29.72 -8.51
N TRP A 114 13.14 -29.12 -7.34
CA TRP A 114 14.17 -28.20 -6.86
C TRP A 114 15.49 -28.91 -6.56
N VAL A 115 15.47 -30.11 -5.98
CA VAL A 115 16.65 -30.96 -5.75
C VAL A 115 17.22 -31.50 -7.08
N GLY A 116 16.47 -31.39 -8.17
CA GLY A 116 16.87 -31.91 -9.48
C GLY A 116 16.68 -33.42 -9.64
N VAL A 117 15.81 -34.03 -8.83
CA VAL A 117 15.45 -35.44 -9.01
C VAL A 117 14.51 -35.57 -10.20
N LEU A 118 14.99 -36.25 -11.23
CA LEU A 118 14.19 -36.46 -12.45
C LEU A 118 12.92 -37.29 -12.16
N PRO A 119 11.77 -37.04 -12.82
CA PRO A 119 10.52 -37.77 -12.57
C PRO A 119 10.66 -39.30 -12.59
N ARG A 120 11.50 -39.85 -13.50
CA ARG A 120 11.77 -41.30 -13.60
C ARG A 120 12.60 -41.85 -12.43
N HIS A 121 13.17 -41.02 -11.57
CA HIS A 121 13.95 -41.38 -10.39
C HIS A 121 13.20 -41.08 -9.08
N ARG A 122 11.89 -40.80 -9.17
CA ARG A 122 11.00 -40.60 -8.01
C ARG A 122 10.17 -41.85 -7.83
N PHE A 123 10.30 -42.45 -6.68
CA PHE A 123 9.60 -43.66 -6.32
C PHE A 123 8.66 -43.38 -5.16
N VAL A 124 7.48 -43.97 -5.21
CA VAL A 124 6.50 -43.88 -4.13
C VAL A 124 6.38 -45.25 -3.46
N ARG A 125 6.39 -45.23 -2.18
CA ARG A 125 6.08 -46.39 -1.37
C ARG A 125 4.73 -46.15 -0.69
N GLU A 126 3.67 -46.62 -1.30
CA GLU A 126 2.30 -46.64 -0.72
C GLU A 126 2.04 -47.98 -0.08
N SER A 127 1.87 -47.97 1.22
CA SER A 127 1.77 -49.16 2.04
C SER A 127 0.32 -49.54 2.36
N ALA A 128 -0.44 -49.93 1.35
CA ALA A 128 -1.71 -50.61 1.62
C ALA A 128 -1.54 -52.10 1.99
N LEU A 129 -0.35 -52.68 1.78
CA LEU A 129 -0.03 -54.09 1.99
C LEU A 129 1.17 -54.32 2.93
N ASP A 130 1.91 -53.30 3.26
CA ASP A 130 3.06 -53.38 4.18
C ASP A 130 2.57 -53.18 5.60
N GLY A 131 2.90 -54.09 6.51
CA GLY A 131 2.44 -54.10 7.89
C GLY A 131 2.80 -52.84 8.69
N ASP A 132 2.39 -52.78 9.96
CA ASP A 132 2.53 -51.64 10.89
C ASP A 132 3.93 -50.97 10.93
N ASP A 133 4.97 -51.73 10.57
CA ASP A 133 6.38 -51.30 10.53
C ASP A 133 6.67 -50.14 9.56
N GLN A 134 5.84 -49.87 8.55
CA GLN A 134 6.09 -48.82 7.55
C GLN A 134 5.32 -47.52 7.85
N SER A 135 4.31 -47.61 8.71
CA SER A 135 3.49 -46.46 9.12
C SER A 135 4.31 -45.38 9.83
N ALA A 136 5.35 -45.81 10.58
CA ALA A 136 6.25 -44.90 11.31
C ALA A 136 7.14 -44.03 10.41
N LEU A 137 7.29 -44.38 9.13
CA LEU A 137 8.06 -43.60 8.13
C LEU A 137 7.17 -42.75 7.22
N ARG A 138 5.86 -42.72 7.46
CA ARG A 138 4.93 -41.91 6.64
C ARG A 138 5.34 -40.44 6.63
N GLY A 139 5.39 -39.83 5.44
CA GLY A 139 5.88 -38.47 5.25
C GLY A 139 7.40 -38.35 5.11
N LEU A 140 8.15 -39.47 5.06
CA LEU A 140 9.58 -39.46 4.79
C LEU A 140 9.84 -39.30 3.28
N VAL A 141 10.78 -38.44 2.91
CA VAL A 141 11.46 -38.38 1.61
C VAL A 141 12.92 -38.74 1.82
N LEU A 142 13.33 -39.92 1.36
CA LEU A 142 14.72 -40.36 1.40
C LEU A 142 15.37 -40.06 0.04
N LEU A 143 16.48 -39.34 0.07
CA LEU A 143 17.26 -38.95 -1.12
C LEU A 143 18.57 -39.76 -1.17
N ASP A 144 18.86 -40.41 -2.29
CA ASP A 144 20.19 -40.94 -2.62
C ASP A 144 20.91 -39.89 -3.49
N LEU A 145 21.85 -39.17 -2.89
CA LEU A 145 22.58 -38.10 -3.58
C LEU A 145 23.75 -38.70 -4.39
N PRO A 146 24.12 -38.08 -5.52
CA PRO A 146 25.32 -38.43 -6.28
C PRO A 146 26.56 -38.40 -5.42
N ASP A 147 27.59 -39.18 -5.82
CA ASP A 147 28.84 -39.25 -5.11
C ASP A 147 29.54 -37.89 -5.05
N PHE A 148 29.89 -37.42 -3.86
CA PHE A 148 30.54 -36.13 -3.64
C PHE A 148 31.93 -36.06 -4.27
N ASP A 149 32.65 -37.19 -4.40
CA ASP A 149 34.00 -37.26 -4.96
C ASP A 149 34.01 -37.04 -6.49
N SER A 150 32.88 -37.25 -7.17
CA SER A 150 32.76 -37.16 -8.63
C SER A 150 32.38 -35.75 -9.12
N VAL A 151 32.09 -34.85 -8.19
CA VAL A 151 31.54 -33.52 -8.49
C VAL A 151 32.66 -32.47 -8.46
N GLN A 152 33.03 -31.97 -9.66
CA GLN A 152 34.01 -30.88 -9.81
C GLN A 152 33.59 -29.64 -9.03
N ARG A 153 34.56 -28.77 -8.70
CA ARG A 153 34.46 -27.56 -7.84
C ARG A 153 33.25 -26.64 -8.03
N ALA A 154 32.49 -26.80 -9.12
CA ALA A 154 31.29 -26.02 -9.38
C ALA A 154 30.07 -26.34 -8.48
N HIS A 155 30.11 -27.45 -7.73
CA HIS A 155 28.98 -27.98 -6.98
C HIS A 155 29.09 -27.83 -5.44
N ALA A 156 30.14 -27.24 -4.90
CA ALA A 156 30.22 -26.97 -3.46
C ALA A 156 29.02 -26.09 -2.96
N THR A 157 28.62 -25.12 -3.78
CA THR A 157 27.47 -24.25 -3.52
C THR A 157 26.13 -25.01 -3.59
N GLU A 158 26.06 -26.05 -4.43
CA GLU A 158 24.88 -26.91 -4.59
C GLU A 158 24.71 -27.82 -3.38
N VAL A 159 25.83 -28.33 -2.84
CA VAL A 159 25.84 -29.14 -1.61
C VAL A 159 25.39 -28.31 -0.42
N ASP A 160 25.94 -27.11 -0.22
CA ASP A 160 25.54 -26.20 0.85
C ASP A 160 24.05 -25.83 0.76
N ARG A 161 23.56 -25.66 -0.47
CA ARG A 161 22.15 -25.41 -0.74
C ARG A 161 21.27 -26.60 -0.40
N LEU A 162 21.68 -27.81 -0.76
CA LEU A 162 20.96 -29.06 -0.41
C LEU A 162 20.95 -29.30 1.11
N LEU A 163 22.09 -29.04 1.79
CA LEU A 163 22.22 -29.18 3.24
C LEU A 163 21.25 -28.28 4.02
N GLY A 164 20.93 -27.08 3.47
CA GLY A 164 19.95 -26.17 4.06
C GLY A 164 18.48 -26.64 3.98
N LEU A 165 18.19 -27.68 3.18
CA LEU A 165 16.82 -28.14 2.90
C LEU A 165 16.46 -29.51 3.49
N VAL A 166 17.44 -30.23 4.03
CA VAL A 166 17.22 -31.55 4.61
C VAL A 166 17.01 -31.46 6.13
N ASP A 167 16.08 -32.25 6.64
CA ASP A 167 15.82 -32.36 8.07
C ASP A 167 16.83 -33.28 8.77
N LEU A 168 17.46 -34.20 8.02
CA LEU A 168 18.51 -35.09 8.50
C LEU A 168 19.49 -35.44 7.39
N ILE A 169 20.78 -35.37 7.70
CA ILE A 169 21.86 -35.80 6.84
C ILE A 169 22.39 -37.13 7.38
N VAL A 170 22.36 -38.16 6.56
CA VAL A 170 22.96 -39.45 6.85
C VAL A 170 24.27 -39.57 6.07
N TRP A 171 25.38 -39.35 6.74
CA TRP A 171 26.69 -39.44 6.13
C TRP A 171 27.19 -40.87 6.18
N VAL A 172 27.31 -41.52 5.02
CA VAL A 172 27.67 -42.93 4.89
C VAL A 172 29.17 -43.11 4.65
N VAL A 173 29.85 -43.83 5.54
CA VAL A 173 31.24 -44.23 5.43
C VAL A 173 31.33 -45.77 5.40
N ASP A 174 32.44 -46.30 4.87
CA ASP A 174 32.75 -47.70 4.87
C ASP A 174 34.00 -48.01 5.72
N PRO A 175 34.23 -49.26 6.18
CA PRO A 175 35.36 -49.61 7.05
C PRO A 175 36.74 -49.35 6.46
N GLN A 176 36.85 -49.20 5.14
CA GLN A 176 38.15 -48.98 4.48
C GLN A 176 38.51 -47.49 4.39
N LYS A 177 37.47 -46.61 4.37
CA LYS A 177 37.63 -45.17 4.11
C LYS A 177 37.11 -44.27 5.22
N TYR A 178 36.62 -44.80 6.35
CA TYR A 178 36.07 -43.97 7.41
C TYR A 178 37.04 -42.94 7.97
N ALA A 179 38.35 -43.24 7.94
CA ALA A 179 39.46 -42.36 8.40
C ALA A 179 40.15 -41.62 7.25
N ASP A 180 39.58 -41.59 6.04
CA ASP A 180 40.14 -40.86 4.90
C ASP A 180 40.16 -39.36 5.19
N ARG A 181 41.32 -38.77 5.16
CA ARG A 181 41.53 -37.34 5.41
C ARG A 181 40.66 -36.45 4.52
N THR A 182 40.44 -36.84 3.27
CA THR A 182 39.59 -36.11 2.32
C THR A 182 38.14 -36.08 2.79
N VAL A 183 37.62 -37.18 3.37
CA VAL A 183 36.26 -37.26 3.89
C VAL A 183 36.10 -36.30 5.07
N HIS A 184 37.09 -36.22 5.96
CA HIS A 184 37.02 -35.36 7.14
C HIS A 184 37.20 -33.89 6.78
N GLU A 185 38.27 -33.48 6.10
CA GLU A 185 38.58 -32.09 5.81
C GLU A 185 37.66 -31.46 4.76
N ALA A 186 37.32 -32.21 3.70
CA ALA A 186 36.55 -31.65 2.60
C ALA A 186 35.05 -31.63 2.88
N TYR A 187 34.52 -32.52 3.75
CA TYR A 187 33.09 -32.74 3.93
C TYR A 187 32.64 -32.67 5.40
N LEU A 188 33.13 -33.53 6.29
CA LEU A 188 32.61 -33.63 7.66
C LEU A 188 32.81 -32.33 8.45
N GLN A 189 33.96 -31.68 8.34
CA GLN A 189 34.21 -30.41 9.00
C GLN A 189 33.27 -29.28 8.54
N LYS A 190 32.77 -29.34 7.32
CA LYS A 190 31.76 -28.37 6.82
C LYS A 190 30.40 -28.59 7.45
N LEU A 191 30.08 -29.81 7.88
CA LEU A 191 28.84 -30.15 8.55
C LEU A 191 28.78 -29.71 10.02
N ARG A 192 29.85 -29.15 10.59
CA ARG A 192 29.86 -28.66 11.98
C ARG A 192 28.73 -27.70 12.34
N THR A 193 28.30 -26.86 11.37
CA THR A 193 27.16 -25.97 11.54
C THR A 193 25.82 -26.70 11.50
N HIS A 194 25.82 -27.97 11.04
CA HIS A 194 24.63 -28.84 10.92
C HIS A 194 24.74 -30.07 11.82
N ALA A 195 25.56 -30.02 12.86
CA ALA A 195 25.82 -31.15 13.76
C ALA A 195 24.54 -31.75 14.36
N GLY A 196 23.57 -30.91 14.74
CA GLY A 196 22.30 -31.34 15.32
C GLY A 196 21.37 -32.11 14.37
N VAL A 197 21.65 -32.10 13.06
CA VAL A 197 20.88 -32.78 12.01
C VAL A 197 21.76 -33.74 11.19
N THR A 198 22.91 -34.15 11.73
CA THR A 198 23.85 -35.06 11.07
C THR A 198 23.94 -36.38 11.84
N VAL A 199 23.83 -37.50 11.12
CA VAL A 199 24.07 -38.85 11.60
C VAL A 199 25.17 -39.49 10.74
N VAL A 200 26.15 -40.12 11.34
CA VAL A 200 27.23 -40.82 10.61
C VAL A 200 26.93 -42.31 10.66
N VAL A 201 26.99 -42.96 9.51
CA VAL A 201 26.67 -44.37 9.36
C VAL A 201 27.90 -45.12 8.86
N LEU A 202 28.41 -46.01 9.69
CA LEU A 202 29.41 -47.02 9.30
C LEU A 202 28.69 -48.16 8.60
N ASN A 203 28.61 -48.09 7.27
CA ASN A 203 27.99 -49.14 6.47
C ASN A 203 28.94 -50.30 6.19
N GLN A 204 28.47 -51.42 5.67
CA GLN A 204 29.24 -52.65 5.43
C GLN A 204 29.86 -53.21 6.74
N ALA A 205 29.22 -52.98 7.86
CA ALA A 205 29.70 -53.45 9.17
C ALA A 205 29.69 -54.98 9.30
N ASP A 206 28.94 -55.68 8.45
CA ASP A 206 28.93 -57.12 8.29
C ASP A 206 30.30 -57.72 7.86
N ARG A 207 31.22 -56.89 7.38
CA ARG A 207 32.58 -57.27 7.01
C ARG A 207 33.56 -57.28 8.17
N LEU A 208 33.14 -56.77 9.32
CA LEU A 208 33.96 -56.64 10.52
C LEU A 208 33.54 -57.69 11.56
N THR A 209 34.51 -58.10 12.38
CA THR A 209 34.16 -58.80 13.61
C THR A 209 33.46 -57.86 14.59
N PRO A 210 32.71 -58.36 15.58
CA PRO A 210 32.08 -57.49 16.59
C PRO A 210 33.09 -56.60 17.33
N GLU A 211 34.29 -57.11 17.60
CA GLU A 211 35.40 -56.41 18.26
C GLU A 211 35.92 -55.28 17.36
N ASP A 212 36.21 -55.57 16.07
CA ASP A 212 36.67 -54.57 15.09
C ASP A 212 35.60 -53.50 14.85
N GLN A 213 34.33 -53.91 14.76
CA GLN A 213 33.23 -52.96 14.62
C GLN A 213 33.21 -51.94 15.78
N GLN A 214 33.35 -52.42 17.02
CA GLN A 214 33.39 -51.55 18.21
C GLN A 214 34.59 -50.64 18.21
N ALA A 215 35.76 -51.13 17.79
CA ALA A 215 36.97 -50.35 17.67
C ALA A 215 36.83 -49.22 16.61
N VAL A 216 36.32 -49.55 15.42
CA VAL A 216 36.07 -48.58 14.34
C VAL A 216 35.05 -47.52 14.73
N VAL A 217 33.93 -47.91 15.37
CA VAL A 217 32.93 -46.97 15.85
C VAL A 217 33.52 -46.03 16.92
N THR A 218 34.36 -46.52 17.78
CA THR A 218 35.04 -45.70 18.82
C THR A 218 36.03 -44.71 18.21
N ASP A 219 36.82 -45.16 17.25
CA ASP A 219 37.79 -44.29 16.54
C ASP A 219 37.06 -43.24 15.69
N LEU A 220 36.01 -43.62 14.97
CA LEU A 220 35.17 -42.70 14.19
C LEU A 220 34.54 -41.60 15.08
N ARG A 221 34.07 -41.96 16.29
CA ARG A 221 33.57 -40.95 17.24
C ARG A 221 34.67 -39.98 17.68
N ARG A 222 35.91 -40.46 17.90
CA ARG A 222 37.05 -39.60 18.22
C ARG A 222 37.33 -38.62 17.08
N LEU A 223 37.36 -39.11 15.85
CA LEU A 223 37.61 -38.27 14.64
C LEU A 223 36.49 -37.24 14.47
N LEU A 224 35.22 -37.58 14.72
CA LEU A 224 34.10 -36.64 14.65
C LEU A 224 34.19 -35.52 15.70
N VAL A 225 34.74 -35.80 16.89
CA VAL A 225 35.03 -34.75 17.88
C VAL A 225 36.07 -33.76 17.33
N GLU A 226 37.12 -34.27 16.68
CA GLU A 226 38.15 -33.45 16.04
C GLU A 226 37.59 -32.59 14.88
N ASP A 227 36.61 -33.11 14.14
CA ASP A 227 35.91 -32.41 13.07
C ASP A 227 34.87 -31.38 13.57
N GLY A 228 34.60 -31.29 14.87
CA GLY A 228 33.61 -30.39 15.46
C GLY A 228 32.19 -30.95 15.43
N LEU A 229 32.01 -32.25 15.38
CA LEU A 229 30.75 -33.00 15.38
C LEU A 229 30.61 -33.94 16.60
N PRO A 230 30.83 -33.49 17.83
CA PRO A 230 30.90 -34.36 19.02
C PRO A 230 29.56 -35.06 19.32
N GLU A 231 28.45 -34.48 18.93
CA GLU A 231 27.09 -35.01 19.23
C GLU A 231 26.48 -35.83 18.08
N ALA A 232 27.16 -35.93 16.93
CA ALA A 232 26.66 -36.69 15.79
C ALA A 232 26.64 -38.21 16.14
N PRO A 233 25.43 -38.86 16.10
CA PRO A 233 25.33 -40.30 16.36
C PRO A 233 26.14 -41.09 15.32
N VAL A 234 26.88 -42.09 15.78
CA VAL A 234 27.58 -43.07 14.93
C VAL A 234 26.83 -44.42 15.01
N LEU A 235 26.32 -44.87 13.86
CA LEU A 235 25.56 -46.09 13.74
C LEU A 235 26.28 -47.09 12.85
N ALA A 236 26.44 -48.33 13.32
CA ALA A 236 26.90 -49.43 12.46
C ALA A 236 25.69 -50.06 11.74
N THR A 237 25.78 -50.24 10.41
CA THR A 237 24.73 -50.81 9.58
C THR A 237 25.28 -51.77 8.54
N SER A 238 24.38 -52.63 8.06
CA SER A 238 24.61 -53.46 6.87
C SER A 238 23.38 -53.37 5.94
N ALA A 239 23.59 -53.16 4.66
CA ALA A 239 22.54 -53.27 3.65
C ALA A 239 22.17 -54.70 3.33
N LEU A 240 22.95 -55.67 3.82
CA LEU A 240 22.61 -57.11 3.73
C LEU A 240 21.79 -57.56 4.93
N PRO A 241 21.00 -58.66 4.82
CA PRO A 241 20.19 -59.18 5.91
C PRO A 241 21.06 -59.91 6.99
N HIS A 242 22.12 -59.28 7.41
CA HIS A 242 23.07 -59.73 8.41
C HIS A 242 23.22 -58.68 9.50
N PRO A 243 23.44 -59.07 10.77
CA PRO A 243 23.72 -58.09 11.82
C PRO A 243 24.91 -57.17 11.46
N PRO A 244 24.84 -55.87 11.81
CA PRO A 244 23.81 -55.20 12.63
C PRO A 244 22.51 -54.83 11.92
N GLY A 245 22.39 -55.04 10.60
CA GLY A 245 21.20 -54.74 9.81
C GLY A 245 20.88 -53.23 9.72
N LEU A 246 19.63 -52.90 9.43
CA LEU A 246 19.14 -51.54 9.24
C LEU A 246 18.45 -50.94 10.47
N GLY A 247 18.19 -51.75 11.50
CA GLY A 247 17.37 -51.34 12.65
C GLY A 247 17.78 -50.03 13.29
N PRO A 248 19.10 -49.81 13.62
CA PRO A 248 19.54 -48.56 14.24
C PRO A 248 19.30 -47.33 13.38
N LEU A 249 19.53 -47.40 12.05
CA LEU A 249 19.30 -46.32 11.14
C LEU A 249 17.80 -46.04 10.96
N ARG A 250 16.99 -47.11 10.82
CA ARG A 250 15.54 -46.97 10.69
C ARG A 250 14.94 -46.26 11.90
N GLY A 251 15.37 -46.59 13.11
CA GLY A 251 14.93 -45.90 14.33
C GLY A 251 15.29 -44.39 14.34
N GLN A 252 16.44 -44.02 13.74
CA GLN A 252 16.76 -42.60 13.59
C GLN A 252 15.86 -41.88 12.57
N LEU A 253 15.50 -42.56 11.47
CA LEU A 253 14.58 -42.02 10.47
C LEU A 253 13.18 -41.83 11.09
N GLU A 254 12.65 -42.82 11.80
CA GLU A 254 11.37 -42.75 12.53
C GLU A 254 11.38 -41.59 13.56
N GLN A 255 12.49 -41.46 14.30
CA GLN A 255 12.65 -40.35 15.24
C GLN A 255 12.67 -38.97 14.54
N ALA A 256 13.28 -38.87 13.35
CA ALA A 256 13.28 -37.64 12.58
C ALA A 256 11.87 -37.23 12.12
N VAL A 257 11.08 -38.20 11.63
CA VAL A 257 9.67 -37.98 11.25
C VAL A 257 8.85 -37.53 12.48
N THR A 258 8.96 -38.22 13.60
CA THR A 258 8.24 -37.90 14.85
C THR A 258 8.62 -36.49 15.38
N LYS A 259 9.91 -36.15 15.37
CA LYS A 259 10.38 -34.82 15.80
C LYS A 259 9.80 -33.72 14.93
N ARG A 260 9.67 -33.96 13.63
CA ARG A 260 9.10 -32.99 12.71
C ARG A 260 7.60 -32.80 12.93
N GLU A 261 6.84 -33.86 13.05
CA GLU A 261 5.40 -33.80 13.39
C GLU A 261 5.17 -32.98 14.67
N ALA A 262 5.93 -33.28 15.72
CA ALA A 262 5.85 -32.56 16.98
C ALA A 262 6.19 -31.06 16.83
N ALA A 263 7.13 -30.71 15.93
CA ALA A 263 7.47 -29.30 15.65
C ALA A 263 6.35 -28.57 14.88
N LEU A 264 5.70 -29.25 13.93
CA LEU A 264 4.55 -28.68 13.20
C LEU A 264 3.33 -28.50 14.13
N LEU A 265 3.07 -29.46 15.01
CA LEU A 265 2.01 -29.36 16.03
C LEU A 265 2.23 -28.15 16.95
N ARG A 266 3.46 -27.94 17.43
CA ARG A 266 3.79 -26.77 18.25
C ARG A 266 3.61 -25.46 17.48
N LEU A 267 4.07 -25.42 16.23
CA LEU A 267 3.90 -24.24 15.37
C LEU A 267 2.41 -23.94 15.13
N SER A 268 1.59 -24.97 14.89
CA SER A 268 0.14 -24.80 14.78
C SER A 268 -0.46 -24.19 16.05
N ALA A 269 -0.08 -24.72 17.22
CA ALA A 269 -0.54 -24.18 18.50
C ALA A 269 -0.06 -22.71 18.74
N ASP A 270 1.17 -22.38 18.33
CA ASP A 270 1.69 -21.02 18.42
C ASP A 270 0.91 -20.07 17.49
N VAL A 271 0.56 -20.51 16.29
CA VAL A 271 -0.28 -19.76 15.33
C VAL A 271 -1.67 -19.55 15.91
N ASP A 272 -2.30 -20.58 16.52
CA ASP A 272 -3.61 -20.50 17.15
C ASP A 272 -3.61 -19.50 18.29
N ALA A 273 -2.68 -19.63 19.22
CA ALA A 273 -2.56 -18.73 20.36
C ALA A 273 -2.26 -17.27 19.93
N THR A 274 -1.57 -17.10 18.79
CA THR A 274 -1.30 -15.78 18.24
C THR A 274 -2.54 -15.20 17.56
N ALA A 275 -3.27 -16.01 16.79
CA ALA A 275 -4.53 -15.61 16.17
C ALA A 275 -5.58 -15.22 17.23
N ASP A 276 -5.65 -15.92 18.35
CA ASP A 276 -6.57 -15.59 19.44
C ASP A 276 -6.23 -14.24 20.08
N ARG A 277 -4.96 -14.02 20.42
CA ARG A 277 -4.51 -12.74 20.99
C ARG A 277 -4.71 -11.55 20.04
N LEU A 278 -4.39 -11.72 18.77
CA LEU A 278 -4.59 -10.67 17.76
C LEU A 278 -6.07 -10.44 17.48
N GLY A 279 -6.89 -11.47 17.60
CA GLY A 279 -8.33 -11.38 17.45
C GLY A 279 -9.01 -10.49 18.48
N GLU A 280 -8.41 -10.28 19.67
CA GLU A 280 -8.87 -9.31 20.66
C GLU A 280 -8.70 -7.85 20.19
N LEU A 281 -7.78 -7.62 19.24
CA LEU A 281 -7.55 -6.31 18.64
C LEU A 281 -8.58 -5.97 17.56
N VAL A 282 -9.43 -6.92 17.18
CA VAL A 282 -10.39 -6.80 16.08
C VAL A 282 -11.80 -6.98 16.61
N GLY A 283 -12.66 -6.01 16.37
CA GLY A 283 -14.07 -6.04 16.79
C GLY A 283 -15.05 -6.28 15.62
N PRO A 284 -16.29 -5.82 15.76
CA PRO A 284 -17.32 -5.96 14.73
C PRO A 284 -16.95 -5.21 13.44
N ALA A 285 -17.69 -5.50 12.36
CA ALA A 285 -17.54 -4.78 11.10
C ALA A 285 -17.89 -3.30 11.28
N VAL A 286 -17.08 -2.43 10.71
CA VAL A 286 -17.33 -0.99 10.66
C VAL A 286 -17.91 -0.65 9.30
N ALA A 287 -19.04 0.08 9.29
CA ALA A 287 -19.65 0.51 8.05
C ALA A 287 -18.79 1.60 7.37
N GLU A 288 -18.76 1.60 6.03
CA GLU A 288 -17.95 2.57 5.26
C GLU A 288 -18.43 4.02 5.42
N ASP A 289 -19.69 4.23 5.82
CA ASP A 289 -20.33 5.53 5.99
C ASP A 289 -20.19 6.15 7.38
N VAL A 290 -19.36 5.55 8.25
CA VAL A 290 -19.07 6.07 9.62
C VAL A 290 -18.53 7.51 9.60
N VAL A 291 -17.88 7.92 8.51
CA VAL A 291 -17.53 9.34 8.31
C VAL A 291 -18.77 10.09 7.84
N ASP A 292 -19.56 10.54 8.81
CA ASP A 292 -20.83 11.26 8.61
C ASP A 292 -20.65 12.49 7.70
N ARG A 293 -21.60 12.65 6.75
CA ARG A 293 -21.63 13.81 5.85
C ARG A 293 -21.68 15.15 6.60
N ALA A 294 -22.29 15.18 7.77
CA ALA A 294 -22.35 16.38 8.61
C ALA A 294 -20.98 16.75 9.19
N ALA A 295 -20.15 15.76 9.58
CA ALA A 295 -18.79 16.01 10.05
C ALA A 295 -17.90 16.54 8.91
N VAL A 296 -18.04 15.98 7.71
CA VAL A 296 -17.31 16.46 6.52
C VAL A 296 -17.75 17.88 6.15
N ALA A 297 -19.03 18.20 6.25
CA ALA A 297 -19.53 19.55 6.00
C ALA A 297 -18.98 20.55 7.03
N ALA A 298 -18.99 20.21 8.32
CA ALA A 298 -18.42 21.06 9.37
C ALA A 298 -16.91 21.29 9.18
N LEU A 299 -16.17 20.25 8.76
CA LEU A 299 -14.75 20.38 8.42
C LEU A 299 -14.55 21.32 7.21
N ALA A 300 -15.35 21.15 6.15
CA ALA A 300 -15.30 22.01 4.97
C ALA A 300 -15.65 23.48 5.32
N ASP A 301 -16.60 23.71 6.22
CA ASP A 301 -16.94 25.07 6.70
C ASP A 301 -15.77 25.68 7.50
N ALA A 302 -15.11 24.92 8.39
CA ALA A 302 -13.94 25.40 9.12
C ALA A 302 -12.78 25.73 8.17
N PHE A 303 -12.55 24.90 7.15
CA PHE A 303 -11.56 25.14 6.11
C PHE A 303 -11.90 26.36 5.26
N ALA A 304 -13.17 26.55 4.90
CA ALA A 304 -13.62 27.71 4.14
C ALA A 304 -13.40 29.04 4.90
N VAL A 305 -13.60 29.01 6.20
CA VAL A 305 -13.32 30.20 7.07
C VAL A 305 -11.82 30.46 7.13
N MET A 306 -10.99 29.41 7.34
CA MET A 306 -9.53 29.51 7.37
C MET A 306 -8.96 29.98 6.04
N ALA A 307 -9.48 29.54 4.91
CA ALA A 307 -9.12 29.93 3.56
C ALA A 307 -9.62 31.34 3.17
N GLY A 308 -10.28 32.07 4.07
CA GLY A 308 -10.80 33.40 3.80
C GLY A 308 -11.90 33.44 2.74
N VAL A 309 -12.57 32.32 2.45
CA VAL A 309 -13.65 32.24 1.45
C VAL A 309 -14.71 33.34 1.64
N PRO A 310 -15.19 33.65 2.87
CA PRO A 310 -16.17 34.72 3.07
C PRO A 310 -15.66 36.09 2.59
N ALA A 311 -14.39 36.40 2.84
CA ALA A 311 -13.77 37.66 2.42
C ALA A 311 -13.66 37.76 0.88
N VAL A 312 -13.23 36.67 0.22
CA VAL A 312 -13.13 36.58 -1.25
C VAL A 312 -14.50 36.72 -1.90
N VAL A 313 -15.51 36.05 -1.37
CA VAL A 313 -16.90 36.09 -1.86
C VAL A 313 -17.49 37.50 -1.71
N GLU A 314 -17.25 38.19 -0.60
CA GLU A 314 -17.69 39.58 -0.39
C GLU A 314 -16.92 40.56 -1.30
N ALA A 315 -15.62 40.38 -1.45
CA ALA A 315 -14.80 41.19 -2.38
C ALA A 315 -15.30 41.02 -3.83
N THR A 316 -15.67 39.79 -4.23
CA THR A 316 -16.24 39.48 -5.53
C THR A 316 -17.57 40.24 -5.77
N GLU A 317 -18.47 40.23 -4.81
CA GLU A 317 -19.75 40.97 -4.91
C GLU A 317 -19.50 42.47 -5.06
N ARG A 318 -18.58 43.02 -4.24
CA ARG A 318 -18.21 44.46 -4.30
C ARG A 318 -17.56 44.81 -5.63
N ALA A 319 -16.66 43.98 -6.13
CA ALA A 319 -16.00 44.17 -7.40
C ALA A 319 -16.97 44.09 -8.59
N TYR A 320 -17.88 43.13 -8.57
CA TYR A 320 -18.92 43.01 -9.59
C TYR A 320 -19.77 44.26 -9.65
N ARG A 321 -20.25 44.76 -8.49
CA ARG A 321 -21.02 46.02 -8.41
C ARG A 321 -20.19 47.22 -8.90
N HIS A 322 -18.93 47.32 -8.49
CA HIS A 322 -18.04 48.41 -8.92
C HIS A 322 -17.85 48.42 -10.43
N ARG A 323 -17.53 47.29 -11.03
CA ARG A 323 -17.34 47.15 -12.50
C ARG A 323 -18.64 47.39 -13.27
N ALA A 324 -19.79 46.85 -12.79
CA ALA A 324 -21.08 47.03 -13.41
C ALA A 324 -21.52 48.49 -13.43
N ILE A 325 -21.42 49.21 -12.30
CA ILE A 325 -21.74 50.63 -12.20
C ILE A 325 -20.75 51.46 -13.05
N GLY A 326 -19.49 51.05 -13.11
CA GLY A 326 -18.48 51.68 -13.97
C GLY A 326 -18.82 51.59 -15.46
N MET A 327 -19.50 50.56 -15.92
CA MET A 327 -19.89 50.38 -17.33
C MET A 327 -21.29 50.87 -17.66
N THR A 328 -22.27 50.74 -16.74
CA THR A 328 -23.69 51.07 -16.97
C THR A 328 -24.14 52.39 -16.32
N GLY A 329 -23.27 53.03 -15.52
CA GLY A 329 -23.58 54.28 -14.85
C GLY A 329 -23.54 55.49 -15.78
N TRP A 330 -24.17 56.57 -15.34
CA TRP A 330 -24.25 57.80 -16.10
C TRP A 330 -22.86 58.37 -16.38
N PRO A 331 -22.49 58.77 -17.63
CA PRO A 331 -21.13 59.15 -18.02
C PRO A 331 -20.49 60.25 -17.15
N LEU A 332 -21.28 61.23 -16.71
CA LEU A 332 -20.81 62.31 -15.84
C LEU A 332 -20.40 61.84 -14.43
N VAL A 333 -21.11 60.86 -13.85
CA VAL A 333 -20.81 60.29 -12.53
C VAL A 333 -19.72 59.23 -12.63
N ARG A 334 -19.59 58.61 -13.80
CA ARG A 334 -18.61 57.57 -14.11
C ARG A 334 -17.15 58.06 -14.01
N GLY A 335 -16.90 59.31 -14.48
CA GLY A 335 -15.55 59.92 -14.41
C GLY A 335 -15.01 60.05 -12.98
N LEU A 336 -15.84 60.49 -12.04
CA LEU A 336 -15.47 60.61 -10.63
C LEU A 336 -15.22 59.26 -9.93
N ARG A 337 -15.89 58.18 -10.37
CA ARG A 337 -15.75 56.85 -9.75
C ARG A 337 -14.56 56.05 -10.26
N ARG A 338 -13.95 56.39 -11.42
CA ARG A 338 -12.72 55.76 -11.92
C ARG A 338 -11.53 55.96 -11.00
N LEU A 339 -11.58 56.92 -10.08
CA LEU A 339 -10.55 57.18 -9.09
C LEU A 339 -10.56 56.20 -7.91
N ARG A 340 -11.57 55.32 -7.79
CA ARG A 340 -11.64 54.30 -6.70
C ARG A 340 -11.07 52.99 -7.21
N PRO A 341 -10.04 52.39 -6.52
CA PRO A 341 -9.43 51.15 -6.93
C PRO A 341 -10.41 49.97 -6.83
N ASP A 342 -10.28 48.98 -7.73
CA ASP A 342 -11.05 47.75 -7.72
C ASP A 342 -10.75 46.95 -6.45
N PRO A 343 -11.79 46.49 -5.69
CA PRO A 343 -11.61 45.72 -4.48
C PRO A 343 -10.83 44.41 -4.65
N LEU A 344 -10.88 43.76 -5.83
CA LEU A 344 -10.13 42.52 -6.10
C LEU A 344 -8.63 42.74 -6.29
N ARG A 345 -8.21 43.91 -6.75
CA ARG A 345 -6.77 44.24 -6.84
C ARG A 345 -6.09 44.26 -5.50
N ARG A 346 -6.81 44.54 -4.42
CA ARG A 346 -6.27 44.51 -3.05
C ARG A 346 -5.98 43.08 -2.54
N LEU A 347 -6.62 42.07 -3.15
CA LEU A 347 -6.44 40.68 -2.78
C LEU A 347 -5.53 39.91 -3.75
N HIS A 348 -4.91 40.59 -4.74
CA HIS A 348 -4.09 40.00 -5.81
C HIS A 348 -4.79 38.83 -6.56
N LEU A 349 -6.12 38.83 -6.56
CA LEU A 349 -6.97 37.86 -7.27
C LEU A 349 -7.41 38.37 -8.66
N ASP A 350 -6.77 39.39 -9.19
CA ASP A 350 -7.05 39.89 -10.54
C ASP A 350 -6.41 38.95 -11.56
N LEU A 351 -7.23 38.32 -12.39
CA LEU A 351 -6.79 37.72 -13.63
C LEU A 351 -6.22 38.83 -14.53
N PRO A 352 -5.15 38.58 -15.28
CA PRO A 352 -4.65 39.57 -16.26
C PRO A 352 -5.81 39.94 -17.19
N SER A 353 -6.30 41.17 -17.07
CA SER A 353 -7.24 41.71 -18.02
C SER A 353 -6.51 41.70 -19.36
N ALA A 354 -7.02 41.00 -20.37
CA ALA A 354 -6.70 41.24 -21.75
C ALA A 354 -7.09 42.68 -22.08
N GLY A 355 -6.24 43.63 -21.73
CA GLY A 355 -6.25 44.98 -22.29
C GLY A 355 -5.83 44.85 -23.75
N PRO A 356 -6.33 45.74 -24.66
CA PRO A 356 -5.84 45.76 -26.01
C PRO A 356 -4.34 46.04 -25.93
N SER A 357 -3.53 45.08 -26.32
CA SER A 357 -2.09 45.22 -26.49
C SER A 357 -1.84 46.13 -27.67
N ASP A 358 -1.45 47.37 -27.39
CA ASP A 358 -0.59 48.13 -28.29
C ASP A 358 0.76 47.41 -28.34
N GLY A 359 1.03 46.72 -29.43
CA GLY A 359 2.29 46.01 -29.59
C GLY A 359 2.28 45.14 -30.82
N LEU A 360 2.32 45.80 -31.99
CA LEU A 360 2.49 45.16 -33.31
C LEU A 360 3.98 44.88 -33.56
N LEU A 361 4.74 44.28 -32.68
CA LEU A 361 6.12 43.81 -32.93
C LEU A 361 6.63 43.01 -31.72
N ASP A 362 6.14 41.78 -31.50
CA ASP A 362 6.89 40.79 -30.72
C ASP A 362 6.43 39.36 -31.06
N GLY A 363 6.66 39.05 -32.31
CA GLY A 363 6.60 37.67 -32.74
C GLY A 363 8.00 37.26 -33.15
N LEU A 364 8.74 36.58 -32.27
CA LEU A 364 9.90 35.71 -32.58
C LEU A 364 10.74 35.47 -31.31
N THR A 365 10.17 34.77 -30.32
CA THR A 365 10.96 33.91 -29.41
C THR A 365 9.99 32.96 -28.72
N GLU A 366 9.89 31.74 -29.24
CA GLU A 366 9.40 30.59 -28.51
C GLU A 366 10.42 30.24 -27.42
N GLU A 367 10.24 30.76 -26.23
CA GLU A 367 10.77 30.19 -25.01
C GLU A 367 9.58 29.73 -24.19
N ASP A 368 9.55 28.42 -23.92
CA ASP A 368 8.62 27.74 -23.03
C ASP A 368 8.57 28.51 -21.69
N PRO A 369 7.43 29.07 -21.27
CA PRO A 369 7.38 29.81 -20.03
C PRO A 369 7.52 28.80 -18.85
N ALA A 370 8.65 28.91 -18.17
CA ALA A 370 8.82 28.26 -16.86
C ALA A 370 7.58 28.51 -15.96
N PRO A 371 7.14 27.56 -15.16
CA PRO A 371 5.96 27.71 -14.32
C PRO A 371 6.15 28.92 -13.41
N ARG A 372 5.38 29.97 -13.68
CA ARG A 372 5.39 31.18 -12.84
C ARG A 372 4.93 30.77 -11.44
N PRO A 373 5.67 31.14 -10.38
CA PRO A 373 5.19 30.95 -9.02
C PRO A 373 3.82 31.63 -8.89
N LEU A 374 2.83 30.88 -8.42
CA LEU A 374 1.49 31.39 -8.14
C LEU A 374 1.63 32.61 -7.22
N PRO A 375 1.04 33.79 -7.55
CA PRO A 375 1.12 34.93 -6.67
C PRO A 375 0.48 34.54 -5.32
N ALA A 376 1.23 34.72 -4.23
CA ALA A 376 0.71 34.52 -2.88
C ALA A 376 -0.56 35.36 -2.74
N THR A 377 -1.67 34.72 -2.36
CA THR A 377 -2.92 35.43 -2.09
C THR A 377 -2.69 36.34 -0.90
N SER A 378 -3.05 37.62 -1.00
CA SER A 378 -2.98 38.54 0.15
C SER A 378 -4.17 38.33 1.12
N VAL A 379 -4.58 37.07 1.29
CA VAL A 379 -5.49 36.68 2.37
C VAL A 379 -4.68 36.76 3.67
N PRO A 380 -5.18 37.45 4.70
CA PRO A 380 -4.47 37.51 5.99
C PRO A 380 -4.22 36.09 6.52
N ASP A 381 -3.03 35.88 7.11
CA ASP A 381 -2.71 34.61 7.77
C ASP A 381 -3.82 34.21 8.73
N PRO A 382 -4.18 32.91 8.76
CA PRO A 382 -5.24 32.42 9.63
C PRO A 382 -4.91 32.76 11.09
N ASP A 383 -5.87 33.34 11.80
CA ASP A 383 -5.72 33.66 13.21
C ASP A 383 -5.71 32.39 14.10
N ALA A 384 -5.36 32.58 15.39
CA ALA A 384 -5.30 31.48 16.34
C ALA A 384 -6.66 30.79 16.51
N ALA A 385 -7.78 31.54 16.44
CA ALA A 385 -9.12 31.01 16.57
C ALA A 385 -9.52 30.13 15.37
N GLN A 386 -9.17 30.55 14.16
CA GLN A 386 -9.42 29.80 12.93
C GLN A 386 -8.63 28.49 12.93
N ARG A 387 -7.34 28.52 13.31
CA ARG A 387 -6.53 27.30 13.48
C ARG A 387 -7.09 26.36 14.55
N ALA A 388 -7.58 26.89 15.65
CA ALA A 388 -8.23 26.09 16.69
C ALA A 388 -9.55 25.46 16.20
N ALA A 389 -10.35 26.20 15.44
CA ALA A 389 -11.60 25.69 14.85
C ALA A 389 -11.34 24.53 13.86
N VAL A 390 -10.28 24.62 13.03
CA VAL A 390 -9.86 23.54 12.14
C VAL A 390 -9.43 22.32 12.96
N LYS A 391 -8.56 22.48 13.96
CA LYS A 391 -8.13 21.37 14.82
C LYS A 391 -9.32 20.68 15.51
N LEU A 392 -10.31 21.46 15.94
CA LEU A 392 -11.53 20.94 16.56
C LEU A 392 -12.37 20.15 15.54
N ALA A 393 -12.56 20.67 14.33
CA ALA A 393 -13.32 20.00 13.27
C ALA A 393 -12.65 18.68 12.84
N VAL A 394 -11.32 18.65 12.69
CA VAL A 394 -10.55 17.44 12.41
C VAL A 394 -10.72 16.41 13.52
N ARG A 395 -10.61 16.85 14.78
CA ARG A 395 -10.82 15.98 15.92
C ARG A 395 -12.24 15.41 15.94
N GLN A 396 -13.26 16.19 15.64
CA GLN A 396 -14.64 15.70 15.57
C GLN A 396 -14.86 14.63 14.52
N VAL A 397 -14.22 14.76 13.33
CA VAL A 397 -14.24 13.72 12.28
C VAL A 397 -13.57 12.44 12.80
N ALA A 398 -12.40 12.57 13.41
CA ALA A 398 -11.65 11.43 13.94
C ALA A 398 -12.38 10.76 15.12
N ASP A 399 -12.91 11.52 16.07
CA ASP A 399 -13.64 11.00 17.24
C ASP A 399 -14.88 10.21 16.81
N ARG A 400 -15.63 10.70 15.82
CA ARG A 400 -16.80 9.97 15.29
C ARG A 400 -16.41 8.65 14.62
N ALA A 401 -15.33 8.64 13.83
CA ALA A 401 -14.81 7.42 13.23
C ALA A 401 -14.24 6.46 14.29
N ALA A 402 -13.61 6.99 15.35
CA ALA A 402 -13.01 6.22 16.42
C ALA A 402 -14.03 5.48 17.31
N VAL A 403 -15.27 5.97 17.42
CA VAL A 403 -16.32 5.28 18.20
C VAL A 403 -16.59 3.87 17.65
N ALA A 404 -16.48 3.67 16.34
CA ALA A 404 -16.73 2.40 15.70
C ALA A 404 -15.55 1.43 15.77
N LEU A 405 -14.35 1.89 16.16
CA LEU A 405 -13.13 1.10 16.21
C LEU A 405 -12.80 0.65 17.63
N PRO A 406 -12.19 -0.55 17.81
CA PRO A 406 -11.60 -0.95 19.07
C PRO A 406 -10.57 0.06 19.58
N GLU A 407 -10.42 0.13 20.90
CA GLU A 407 -9.57 1.10 21.57
C GLU A 407 -8.11 1.15 21.05
N PRO A 408 -7.44 0.04 20.73
CA PRO A 408 -6.07 0.06 20.22
C PRO A 408 -5.87 0.78 18.88
N TRP A 409 -6.93 0.94 18.08
CA TRP A 409 -6.89 1.60 16.76
C TRP A 409 -7.06 3.12 16.81
N ARG A 410 -7.58 3.63 17.93
CA ARG A 410 -7.91 5.07 18.07
C ARG A 410 -6.70 5.98 17.95
N PRO A 411 -5.53 5.67 18.55
CA PRO A 411 -4.34 6.50 18.36
C PRO A 411 -3.92 6.61 16.89
N GLY A 412 -3.78 5.48 16.20
CA GLY A 412 -3.41 5.47 14.78
C GLY A 412 -4.40 6.21 13.88
N LEU A 413 -5.70 6.15 14.18
CA LEU A 413 -6.72 6.93 13.48
C LEU A 413 -6.57 8.43 13.72
N LEU A 414 -6.31 8.85 14.96
CA LEU A 414 -6.10 10.26 15.31
C LEU A 414 -4.83 10.81 14.66
N ASP A 415 -3.77 10.03 14.61
CA ASP A 415 -2.52 10.41 13.96
C ASP A 415 -2.70 10.50 12.44
N ALA A 416 -3.40 9.57 11.82
CA ALA A 416 -3.74 9.64 10.40
C ALA A 416 -4.59 10.87 10.05
N ALA A 417 -5.58 11.21 10.90
CA ALA A 417 -6.39 12.40 10.70
C ALA A 417 -5.58 13.71 10.79
N ARG A 418 -4.44 13.70 11.46
CA ARG A 418 -3.55 14.86 11.66
C ARG A 418 -2.35 14.89 10.73
N SER A 419 -2.05 13.81 10.03
CA SER A 419 -0.81 13.62 9.26
C SER A 419 -0.52 14.72 8.25
N HIS A 420 -1.57 15.36 7.69
CA HIS A 420 -1.45 16.42 6.67
C HIS A 420 -1.96 17.79 7.15
N LEU A 421 -2.08 18.01 8.47
CA LEU A 421 -2.59 19.31 8.97
C LEU A 421 -1.67 20.48 8.68
N ASP A 422 -0.37 20.25 8.64
CA ASP A 422 0.62 21.29 8.36
C ASP A 422 0.60 21.71 6.89
N ASP A 423 0.14 20.83 5.98
CA ASP A 423 0.01 21.11 4.56
C ASP A 423 -1.31 21.82 4.19
N VAL A 424 -2.27 21.88 5.14
CA VAL A 424 -3.62 22.43 4.89
C VAL A 424 -3.58 23.91 4.47
N PRO A 425 -2.81 24.83 5.10
CA PRO A 425 -2.77 26.22 4.69
C PRO A 425 -2.36 26.37 3.23
N ASP A 426 -1.27 25.74 2.83
CA ASP A 426 -0.74 25.83 1.45
C ASP A 426 -1.70 25.22 0.42
N ALA A 427 -2.33 24.10 0.79
CA ALA A 427 -3.34 23.44 -0.06
C ALA A 427 -4.59 24.31 -0.24
N LEU A 428 -5.03 25.02 0.80
CA LEU A 428 -6.15 25.93 0.75
C LEU A 428 -5.83 27.19 -0.08
N ASP A 429 -4.65 27.76 0.11
CA ASP A 429 -4.19 28.91 -0.68
C ASP A 429 -4.11 28.56 -2.17
N SER A 430 -3.54 27.41 -2.50
CA SER A 430 -3.50 26.90 -3.88
C SER A 430 -4.90 26.67 -4.45
N ALA A 431 -5.84 26.15 -3.67
CA ALA A 431 -7.22 25.91 -4.09
C ALA A 431 -7.97 27.23 -4.35
N VAL A 432 -7.78 28.24 -3.50
CA VAL A 432 -8.40 29.56 -3.66
C VAL A 432 -7.79 30.31 -4.84
N ALA A 433 -6.45 30.33 -4.95
CA ALA A 433 -5.73 31.01 -6.04
C ALA A 433 -6.01 30.36 -7.41
N GLY A 434 -6.13 29.04 -7.46
CA GLY A 434 -6.42 28.28 -8.69
C GLY A 434 -7.87 28.35 -9.15
N THR A 435 -8.79 28.85 -8.31
CA THR A 435 -10.21 28.89 -8.66
C THR A 435 -10.52 30.05 -9.59
N ASP A 436 -10.95 29.75 -10.83
CA ASP A 436 -11.50 30.77 -11.74
C ASP A 436 -12.80 31.36 -11.17
N LEU A 437 -12.74 32.61 -10.72
CA LEU A 437 -13.86 33.35 -10.16
C LEU A 437 -14.94 33.68 -11.20
N GLY A 438 -14.61 33.56 -12.51
CA GLY A 438 -15.58 33.71 -13.60
C GLY A 438 -16.27 35.09 -13.64
N ILE A 439 -15.54 36.15 -13.25
CA ILE A 439 -16.05 37.54 -13.25
C ILE A 439 -15.81 38.16 -14.64
N GLY A 440 -16.45 37.60 -15.64
CA GLY A 440 -16.47 38.18 -16.99
C GLY A 440 -17.37 39.42 -17.09
N THR A 441 -17.17 40.23 -18.14
CA THR A 441 -18.06 41.34 -18.48
C THR A 441 -19.23 40.81 -19.32
N PRO A 442 -20.44 40.66 -18.76
CA PRO A 442 -21.57 40.17 -19.52
C PRO A 442 -21.98 41.17 -20.62
N ILE A 443 -22.48 40.66 -21.75
CA ILE A 443 -22.83 41.44 -22.94
C ILE A 443 -23.82 42.58 -22.59
N TRP A 444 -24.74 42.33 -21.65
CA TRP A 444 -25.71 43.33 -21.26
C TRP A 444 -25.11 44.60 -20.65
N TRP A 445 -23.90 44.56 -20.05
CA TRP A 445 -23.18 45.74 -19.60
C TRP A 445 -22.82 46.64 -20.76
N ARG A 446 -22.37 46.06 -21.88
CA ARG A 446 -22.02 46.81 -23.12
C ARG A 446 -23.26 47.45 -23.71
N VAL A 447 -24.36 46.68 -23.79
CA VAL A 447 -25.65 47.18 -24.31
C VAL A 447 -26.16 48.34 -23.45
N ALA A 448 -26.24 48.15 -22.13
CA ALA A 448 -26.70 49.17 -21.19
C ALA A 448 -25.79 50.42 -21.23
N GLY A 449 -24.48 50.22 -21.28
CA GLY A 449 -23.50 51.32 -21.40
C GLY A 449 -23.63 52.10 -22.71
N PHE A 450 -23.85 51.42 -23.85
CA PHE A 450 -24.06 52.05 -25.14
C PHE A 450 -25.38 52.85 -25.17
N THR A 451 -26.47 52.28 -24.67
CA THR A 451 -27.79 52.98 -24.57
C THR A 451 -27.63 54.24 -23.69
N GLN A 452 -26.94 54.12 -22.54
CA GLN A 452 -26.71 55.26 -21.64
C GLN A 452 -25.89 56.38 -22.32
N TRP A 453 -24.88 56.01 -23.13
CA TRP A 453 -24.07 56.96 -23.87
C TRP A 453 -24.89 57.68 -24.96
N LEU A 454 -25.77 56.95 -25.67
CA LEU A 454 -26.62 57.50 -26.71
C LEU A 454 -27.64 58.50 -26.14
N VAL A 455 -28.24 58.15 -24.98
CA VAL A 455 -29.16 59.06 -24.27
C VAL A 455 -28.43 60.29 -23.74
N THR A 456 -27.21 60.14 -23.26
CA THR A 456 -26.37 61.27 -22.80
C THR A 456 -25.95 62.18 -23.96
N LEU A 457 -25.65 61.62 -25.12
CA LEU A 457 -25.33 62.35 -26.33
C LEU A 457 -26.55 63.16 -26.81
N ALA A 458 -27.74 62.56 -26.81
CA ALA A 458 -28.98 63.26 -27.15
C ALA A 458 -29.23 64.45 -26.21
N ALA A 459 -29.04 64.24 -24.89
CA ALA A 459 -29.15 65.34 -23.92
C ALA A 459 -28.10 66.44 -24.14
N ALA A 460 -26.84 66.08 -24.47
CA ALA A 460 -25.77 67.04 -24.75
C ALA A 460 -26.04 67.85 -26.01
N ILE A 461 -26.55 67.22 -27.07
CA ILE A 461 -26.95 67.89 -28.31
C ILE A 461 -28.12 68.88 -28.01
N GLY A 462 -29.13 68.44 -27.25
CA GLY A 462 -30.23 69.32 -26.84
C GLY A 462 -29.76 70.51 -26.03
N LEU A 463 -28.84 70.34 -25.08
CA LEU A 463 -28.27 71.42 -24.29
C LEU A 463 -27.43 72.40 -25.14
N GLY A 464 -26.54 71.84 -25.99
CA GLY A 464 -25.74 72.65 -26.90
C GLY A 464 -26.58 73.51 -27.83
N TRP A 465 -27.69 72.92 -28.33
CA TRP A 465 -28.62 73.63 -29.18
C TRP A 465 -29.35 74.75 -28.42
N LEU A 466 -29.80 74.53 -27.16
CA LEU A 466 -30.37 75.59 -26.31
C LEU A 466 -29.39 76.71 -25.98
N ILE A 467 -28.11 76.34 -25.67
CA ILE A 467 -27.07 77.34 -25.41
C ILE A 467 -26.79 78.20 -26.66
N THR A 468 -26.73 77.57 -27.83
CA THR A 468 -26.54 78.31 -29.11
C THR A 468 -27.70 79.24 -29.37
N GLY A 469 -28.92 78.83 -29.18
CA GLY A 469 -30.08 79.68 -29.33
C GLY A 469 -30.15 80.87 -28.35
N TYR A 470 -29.69 80.59 -27.08
CA TYR A 470 -29.57 81.66 -26.10
C TYR A 470 -28.49 82.67 -26.50
N ALA A 471 -27.35 82.21 -26.99
CA ALA A 471 -26.24 83.10 -27.45
C ALA A 471 -26.63 83.97 -28.66
N ILE A 472 -27.36 83.40 -29.60
CA ILE A 472 -27.85 84.16 -30.80
C ILE A 472 -28.79 85.26 -30.35
N ARG A 473 -29.70 85.00 -29.43
CA ARG A 473 -30.60 86.00 -28.85
C ARG A 473 -29.83 87.05 -28.07
N ALA A 474 -28.81 86.73 -27.30
CA ALA A 474 -28.03 87.62 -26.53
C ALA A 474 -27.19 88.57 -27.44
N LEU A 475 -26.85 88.13 -28.66
CA LEU A 475 -26.16 88.91 -29.69
C LEU A 475 -27.09 89.77 -30.53
N GLY A 476 -28.40 89.80 -30.24
CA GLY A 476 -29.36 90.65 -30.97
C GLY A 476 -29.70 90.16 -32.39
N LEU A 477 -29.40 88.87 -32.71
CA LEU A 477 -29.69 88.22 -33.98
C LEU A 477 -31.12 87.69 -34.01
N PRO A 478 -31.76 87.47 -35.19
CA PRO A 478 -33.11 86.88 -35.27
C PRO A 478 -33.20 85.48 -34.64
N ALA A 479 -34.29 85.23 -33.95
CA ALA A 479 -34.50 83.97 -33.25
C ALA A 479 -34.50 82.80 -34.25
N LEU A 480 -33.81 81.69 -33.88
CA LEU A 480 -33.85 80.43 -34.62
C LEU A 480 -35.24 79.85 -34.46
N ASP A 481 -35.87 79.46 -35.56
CA ASP A 481 -37.10 78.59 -35.52
C ASP A 481 -36.68 77.19 -35.16
N TYR A 482 -37.21 76.71 -34.02
CA TYR A 482 -36.99 75.35 -33.59
C TYR A 482 -38.12 74.46 -34.12
N PRO A 483 -37.82 73.23 -34.59
CA PRO A 483 -38.86 72.24 -34.84
C PRO A 483 -39.53 71.90 -33.51
N ASP A 484 -40.86 71.95 -33.49
CA ASP A 484 -41.64 71.64 -32.30
C ASP A 484 -42.08 70.18 -32.28
N VAL A 485 -42.01 69.56 -31.11
CA VAL A 485 -42.60 68.24 -30.83
C VAL A 485 -43.77 68.47 -29.89
N GLY A 486 -45.00 68.55 -30.49
CA GLY A 486 -46.22 68.93 -29.75
C GLY A 486 -46.20 70.42 -29.34
N ALA A 487 -46.21 70.74 -28.07
CA ALA A 487 -46.23 72.09 -27.51
C ALA A 487 -44.82 72.54 -27.03
N THR A 488 -43.75 71.75 -27.23
CA THR A 488 -42.40 72.00 -26.69
C THR A 488 -41.35 71.98 -27.78
N PRO A 489 -40.34 72.90 -27.76
CA PRO A 489 -39.23 72.88 -28.70
C PRO A 489 -38.39 71.62 -28.62
N LEU A 490 -38.08 71.02 -29.79
CA LEU A 490 -37.29 69.79 -29.89
C LEU A 490 -35.98 69.80 -29.04
N PRO A 491 -35.19 70.88 -28.97
CA PRO A 491 -33.97 70.96 -28.12
C PRO A 491 -34.31 70.74 -26.64
N THR A 492 -35.44 71.27 -26.16
CA THR A 492 -35.85 71.10 -24.77
C THR A 492 -36.28 69.65 -24.49
N VAL A 493 -36.99 69.00 -25.43
CA VAL A 493 -37.39 67.60 -25.35
C VAL A 493 -36.17 66.68 -25.35
N LEU A 494 -35.15 66.96 -26.20
CA LEU A 494 -33.93 66.20 -26.23
C LEU A 494 -33.13 66.33 -24.92
N PHE A 495 -33.01 67.53 -24.39
CA PHE A 495 -32.27 67.77 -23.15
C PHE A 495 -32.97 67.19 -21.94
N LEU A 496 -34.19 67.57 -21.65
CA LEU A 496 -34.95 67.09 -20.47
C LEU A 496 -35.32 65.61 -20.60
N GLY A 497 -35.76 65.19 -21.78
CA GLY A 497 -36.10 63.79 -22.06
C GLY A 497 -34.88 62.88 -21.97
N GLY A 498 -33.73 63.29 -22.50
CA GLY A 498 -32.47 62.59 -22.37
C GLY A 498 -32.02 62.49 -20.91
N LEU A 499 -32.12 63.60 -20.15
CA LEU A 499 -31.77 63.62 -18.74
C LEU A 499 -32.67 62.65 -17.91
N LEU A 500 -33.96 62.71 -18.11
CA LEU A 500 -34.95 61.86 -17.45
C LEU A 500 -34.78 60.39 -17.85
N ALA A 501 -34.63 60.11 -19.14
CA ALA A 501 -34.39 58.72 -19.62
C ALA A 501 -33.10 58.14 -19.09
N GLY A 502 -32.01 58.94 -19.04
CA GLY A 502 -30.72 58.52 -18.46
C GLY A 502 -30.81 58.21 -16.95
N ALA A 503 -31.53 59.07 -16.21
CA ALA A 503 -31.78 58.88 -14.79
C ALA A 503 -32.64 57.62 -14.54
N LEU A 504 -33.70 57.42 -15.31
CA LEU A 504 -34.58 56.26 -15.24
C LEU A 504 -33.83 54.96 -15.56
N LEU A 505 -33.04 54.96 -16.62
CA LEU A 505 -32.20 53.82 -17.01
C LEU A 505 -31.18 53.47 -15.90
N ALA A 506 -30.54 54.48 -15.29
CA ALA A 506 -29.64 54.29 -14.17
C ALA A 506 -30.37 53.73 -12.92
N LEU A 507 -31.60 54.16 -12.68
CA LEU A 507 -32.42 53.67 -11.59
C LEU A 507 -32.81 52.22 -11.79
N ILE A 508 -33.28 51.83 -13.00
CA ILE A 508 -33.60 50.46 -13.37
C ILE A 508 -32.39 49.56 -13.35
N ALA A 509 -31.23 50.02 -13.75
CA ALA A 509 -30.00 49.26 -13.74
C ALA A 509 -29.58 48.82 -12.31
N ARG A 510 -29.83 49.63 -11.27
CA ARG A 510 -29.44 49.33 -9.89
C ARG A 510 -29.95 47.98 -9.34
N PRO A 511 -31.24 47.64 -9.39
CA PRO A 511 -31.74 46.36 -8.91
C PRO A 511 -31.21 45.17 -9.75
N VAL A 512 -31.06 45.35 -11.08
CA VAL A 512 -30.47 44.33 -11.97
C VAL A 512 -29.02 44.05 -11.62
N ILE A 513 -28.23 45.07 -11.38
CA ILE A 513 -26.84 44.93 -10.92
C ILE A 513 -26.76 44.24 -9.58
N ALA A 514 -27.64 44.63 -8.62
CA ALA A 514 -27.67 44.02 -7.30
C ALA A 514 -28.05 42.52 -7.37
N PHE A 515 -29.03 42.15 -8.20
CA PHE A 515 -29.40 40.76 -8.41
C PHE A 515 -28.27 39.95 -9.06
N ALA A 516 -27.65 40.49 -10.12
CA ALA A 516 -26.54 39.84 -10.82
C ALA A 516 -25.31 39.70 -9.93
N ALA A 517 -25.00 40.68 -9.07
CA ALA A 517 -23.93 40.62 -8.09
C ALA A 517 -24.16 39.52 -7.04
N ARG A 518 -25.40 39.41 -6.52
CA ARG A 518 -25.78 38.31 -5.60
C ARG A 518 -25.66 36.93 -6.27
N ARG A 519 -26.04 36.84 -7.57
CA ARG A 519 -25.88 35.61 -8.34
C ARG A 519 -24.40 35.24 -8.54
N ALA A 520 -23.55 36.21 -8.85
CA ALA A 520 -22.10 36.03 -8.96
C ALA A 520 -21.49 35.56 -7.63
N ARG A 521 -21.85 36.23 -6.53
CA ARG A 521 -21.49 35.84 -5.16
C ARG A 521 -21.80 34.35 -4.89
N ARG A 522 -23.05 33.91 -5.12
CA ARG A 522 -23.48 32.53 -4.89
C ARG A 522 -22.75 31.52 -5.79
N ARG A 523 -22.33 31.92 -7.00
CA ARG A 523 -21.58 31.07 -7.93
C ARG A 523 -20.17 30.86 -7.41
N VAL A 524 -19.48 31.94 -7.02
CA VAL A 524 -18.12 31.92 -6.50
C VAL A 524 -18.08 31.17 -5.16
N ASP A 525 -19.01 31.45 -4.26
CA ASP A 525 -19.14 30.73 -2.99
C ASP A 525 -19.24 29.20 -3.20
N ARG A 526 -20.09 28.75 -4.13
CA ARG A 526 -20.21 27.31 -4.44
C ARG A 526 -18.95 26.73 -5.03
N LYS A 527 -18.27 27.43 -5.96
CA LYS A 527 -17.02 26.96 -6.55
C LYS A 527 -15.93 26.80 -5.49
N LEU A 528 -15.70 27.85 -4.70
CA LEU A 528 -14.69 27.84 -3.63
C LEU A 528 -14.98 26.76 -2.58
N ARG A 529 -16.25 26.61 -2.15
CA ARG A 529 -16.63 25.54 -1.21
C ARG A 529 -16.41 24.16 -1.79
N THR A 530 -16.59 23.96 -3.09
CA THR A 530 -16.31 22.68 -3.75
C THR A 530 -14.82 22.34 -3.68
N GLU A 531 -13.95 23.29 -4.02
CA GLU A 531 -12.49 23.11 -3.98
C GLU A 531 -12.00 22.90 -2.54
N VAL A 532 -12.47 23.72 -1.60
CA VAL A 532 -12.14 23.56 -0.18
C VAL A 532 -12.61 22.20 0.36
N THR A 533 -13.79 21.73 -0.05
CA THR A 533 -14.27 20.39 0.33
C THR A 533 -13.39 19.29 -0.27
N ALA A 534 -12.88 19.48 -1.49
CA ALA A 534 -11.92 18.53 -2.09
C ALA A 534 -10.61 18.48 -1.31
N VAL A 535 -10.10 19.63 -0.85
CA VAL A 535 -8.94 19.69 0.05
C VAL A 535 -9.24 18.94 1.36
N ALA A 536 -10.37 19.24 2.02
CA ALA A 536 -10.77 18.59 3.27
C ALA A 536 -10.88 17.05 3.13
N ARG A 537 -11.41 16.58 2.01
CA ARG A 537 -11.47 15.15 1.71
C ARG A 537 -10.10 14.54 1.55
N ARG A 538 -9.20 15.18 0.81
CA ARG A 538 -7.85 14.66 0.54
C ARG A 538 -6.98 14.65 1.79
N THR A 539 -7.00 15.72 2.58
CA THR A 539 -6.07 15.89 3.72
C THR A 539 -6.54 15.23 5.01
N VAL A 540 -7.84 15.02 5.19
CA VAL A 540 -8.38 14.47 6.46
C VAL A 540 -9.20 13.21 6.22
N VAL A 541 -10.19 13.26 5.30
CA VAL A 541 -11.14 12.16 5.14
C VAL A 541 -10.50 10.94 4.50
N SER A 542 -9.59 11.13 3.52
CA SER A 542 -8.90 10.02 2.84
C SER A 542 -8.00 9.23 3.80
N PRO A 543 -7.09 9.86 4.59
CA PRO A 543 -6.31 9.15 5.58
C PRO A 543 -7.15 8.39 6.62
N VAL A 544 -8.22 9.01 7.12
CA VAL A 544 -9.16 8.33 8.03
C VAL A 544 -9.80 7.11 7.37
N ARG A 545 -10.22 7.23 6.12
CA ARG A 545 -10.81 6.12 5.37
C ARG A 545 -9.81 5.01 5.10
N GLU A 546 -8.55 5.33 4.84
CA GLU A 546 -7.48 4.35 4.69
C GLU A 546 -7.27 3.51 5.95
N VAL A 547 -7.35 4.11 7.14
CA VAL A 547 -7.31 3.37 8.41
C VAL A 547 -8.52 2.45 8.55
N LEU A 548 -9.72 2.92 8.21
CA LEU A 548 -10.94 2.07 8.24
C LEU A 548 -10.84 0.90 7.27
N GLN A 549 -10.28 1.09 6.08
CA GLN A 549 -10.03 0.02 5.12
C GLN A 549 -8.95 -0.95 5.62
N SER A 550 -7.91 -0.46 6.28
CA SER A 550 -6.89 -1.29 6.91
C SER A 550 -7.47 -2.13 8.04
N TYR A 551 -8.37 -1.56 8.85
CA TYR A 551 -9.13 -2.30 9.85
C TYR A 551 -10.00 -3.40 9.22
N ALA A 552 -10.71 -3.12 8.14
CA ALA A 552 -11.54 -4.10 7.44
C ALA A 552 -10.69 -5.26 6.91
N ARG A 553 -9.53 -4.97 6.30
CA ARG A 553 -8.56 -5.98 5.84
C ARG A 553 -7.99 -6.81 6.98
N ALA A 554 -7.64 -6.17 8.10
CA ALA A 554 -7.16 -6.86 9.28
C ALA A 554 -8.22 -7.80 9.86
N ARG A 555 -9.48 -7.36 9.92
CA ARG A 555 -10.61 -8.18 10.37
C ARG A 555 -10.84 -9.40 9.47
N GLU A 556 -10.81 -9.21 8.15
CA GLU A 556 -10.95 -10.31 7.19
C GLU A 556 -9.83 -11.34 7.35
N ALA A 557 -8.59 -10.87 7.45
CA ALA A 557 -7.43 -11.72 7.68
C ALA A 557 -7.55 -12.54 8.98
N MET A 558 -8.03 -11.93 10.06
CA MET A 558 -8.24 -12.63 11.34
C MET A 558 -9.42 -13.61 11.29
N ALA A 559 -10.50 -13.29 10.60
CA ALA A 559 -11.61 -14.21 10.41
C ALA A 559 -11.13 -15.48 9.70
N PHE A 560 -10.29 -15.34 8.68
CA PHE A 560 -9.73 -16.49 7.97
C PHE A 560 -8.72 -17.28 8.82
N ALA A 561 -7.86 -16.59 9.59
CA ALA A 561 -6.91 -17.27 10.48
C ALA A 561 -7.59 -18.14 11.56
N ARG A 562 -8.84 -17.81 11.93
CA ARG A 562 -9.65 -18.51 12.93
C ARG A 562 -10.64 -19.52 12.35
N SER A 563 -11.03 -19.40 11.07
CA SER A 563 -12.12 -20.21 10.48
C SER A 563 -11.77 -21.68 10.22
N ASP A 564 -10.49 -22.03 10.22
CA ASP A 564 -10.03 -23.42 9.99
C ASP A 564 -10.20 -24.33 11.24
N HIS A 565 -10.94 -23.88 12.26
CA HIS A 565 -11.29 -24.69 13.45
C HIS A 565 -12.72 -25.23 13.42
N ALA A 566 -13.51 -24.91 12.41
CA ALA A 566 -14.85 -25.47 12.18
C ALA A 566 -14.79 -26.54 11.08
#